data_c3d52bc931aedaf9df9f723f3fdacfcf
#
_entry.id   c3d52bc931aedaf9df9f723f3fdacfcf
#
_cell.length_a   1.000
_cell.length_b   1.000
_cell.length_c   1.000
_cell.angle_alpha   90.00
_cell.angle_beta   90.00
_cell.angle_gamma   90.00
#
_symmetry.space_group_name_H-M   'P 1'
#
loop_
_entity.id
_entity.type
_entity.pdbx_description
1 polymer ?
#
loop_
_entity_poly.entity_id
_entity_poly.type
_entity_poly.pdbx_seq_one_letter_code
_entity_poly.pdbx_strand_id
1 'polypeptide(L)'
;LRGRTEANNAEAQYAYSRLGKDVSYDIVNAGCIAYMAIFDKPATIALEWRKMYYRFKQGVPLFYHCSRGCDRVGTLTLLIEGVLGVSENDLCLDYELSSFCGKDGLRHRNERYLHPDYDFEAVMRTIKSYPGETLRDKFEYYLVRVCGVSASEIEAFRKGMIVPDVHWRPERPKR
;
A
#
# COMPACT_ATOMS: atom_id res chain seq x y z
N LEU A 1 20.23 5.14 -8.66
CA LEU A 1 19.24 6.09 -9.16
C LEU A 1 19.47 7.40 -8.42
N ARG A 2 19.89 8.46 -9.16
CA ARG A 2 20.03 9.80 -8.60
C ARG A 2 18.66 10.21 -8.08
N GLY A 3 18.60 10.61 -6.82
CA GLY A 3 17.38 11.09 -6.19
C GLY A 3 16.76 12.20 -7.02
N ARG A 4 15.59 11.96 -7.56
CA ARG A 4 14.77 13.03 -8.10
C ARG A 4 14.31 13.85 -6.90
N THR A 5 14.70 15.10 -6.88
CA THR A 5 14.17 16.02 -5.86
C THR A 5 12.68 16.23 -6.14
N GLU A 6 11.89 16.39 -5.09
CA GLU A 6 10.45 16.63 -5.15
C GLU A 6 10.09 17.75 -6.14
N ALA A 7 10.89 18.81 -6.18
CA ALA A 7 10.68 19.96 -7.06
C ALA A 7 10.80 19.67 -8.57
N ASN A 8 11.51 18.61 -8.95
CA ASN A 8 11.80 18.28 -10.35
C ASN A 8 11.10 17.01 -10.84
N ASN A 9 10.15 16.51 -10.05
CA ASN A 9 9.43 15.30 -10.39
C ASN A 9 8.09 15.65 -11.04
N ALA A 10 7.87 15.20 -12.27
CA ALA A 10 6.65 15.47 -13.01
C ALA A 10 5.39 14.93 -12.31
N GLU A 11 5.52 13.80 -11.63
CA GLU A 11 4.43 13.18 -10.86
C GLU A 11 4.08 14.02 -9.63
N ALA A 12 5.08 14.56 -8.91
CA ALA A 12 4.85 15.48 -7.80
C ALA A 12 4.16 16.75 -8.26
N GLN A 13 4.64 17.36 -9.36
CA GLN A 13 4.02 18.53 -9.94
C GLN A 13 2.57 18.27 -10.37
N TYR A 14 2.30 17.11 -10.95
CA TYR A 14 0.94 16.71 -11.27
C TYR A 14 0.07 16.55 -10.03
N ALA A 15 0.57 15.89 -8.99
CA ALA A 15 -0.15 15.75 -7.72
C ALA A 15 -0.47 17.11 -7.10
N TYR A 16 0.49 18.02 -7.02
CA TYR A 16 0.29 19.38 -6.50
C TYR A 16 -0.70 20.20 -7.34
N SER A 17 -0.71 20.01 -8.66
CA SER A 17 -1.66 20.70 -9.54
C SER A 17 -3.10 20.25 -9.34
N ARG A 18 -3.31 19.01 -8.89
CA ARG A 18 -4.65 18.41 -8.72
C ARG A 18 -5.16 18.45 -7.29
N LEU A 19 -4.27 18.26 -6.33
CA LEU A 19 -4.62 18.07 -4.92
C LEU A 19 -4.24 19.27 -4.05
N GLY A 20 -3.52 20.25 -4.60
CA GLY A 20 -3.04 21.41 -3.88
C GLY A 20 -1.64 21.22 -3.28
N LYS A 21 -1.06 22.33 -2.79
CA LYS A 21 0.32 22.34 -2.27
C LYS A 21 0.48 21.70 -0.89
N ASP A 22 -0.63 21.49 -0.20
CA ASP A 22 -0.63 20.88 1.15
C ASP A 22 -0.58 19.35 1.12
N VAL A 23 -0.40 18.75 -0.06
CA VAL A 23 -0.23 17.30 -0.23
C VAL A 23 1.21 16.91 0.06
N SER A 24 1.40 15.96 0.92
CA SER A 24 2.70 15.31 1.10
C SER A 24 2.97 14.34 -0.04
N TYR A 25 4.18 14.39 -0.55
CA TYR A 25 4.62 13.54 -1.65
C TYR A 25 5.72 12.60 -1.17
N ASP A 26 5.58 11.31 -1.43
CA ASP A 26 6.63 10.34 -1.15
C ASP A 26 6.79 9.34 -2.32
N ILE A 27 8.02 9.05 -2.63
CA ILE A 27 8.36 7.98 -3.56
C ILE A 27 8.55 6.71 -2.73
N VAL A 28 7.74 5.71 -2.96
CA VAL A 28 7.97 4.37 -2.44
C VAL A 28 9.20 3.82 -3.16
N ASN A 29 10.34 4.31 -2.73
CA ASN A 29 11.64 3.96 -3.29
C ASN A 29 12.27 2.85 -2.47
N ALA A 30 11.50 1.95 -2.05
CA ALA A 30 12.09 0.83 -1.40
C ALA A 30 12.79 0.01 -2.46
N GLY A 31 14.08 -0.01 -2.42
CA GLY A 31 14.87 -0.93 -3.20
C GLY A 31 14.30 -2.35 -3.03
N CYS A 32 13.24 -2.64 -3.78
CA CYS A 32 12.56 -3.92 -3.87
C CYS A 32 11.78 -4.34 -2.62
N ILE A 33 10.65 -3.70 -2.36
CA ILE A 33 9.58 -4.24 -1.50
C ILE A 33 8.39 -4.73 -2.36
N ALA A 34 8.66 -5.27 -3.53
CA ALA A 34 7.59 -5.79 -4.35
C ALA A 34 7.19 -7.18 -3.85
N TYR A 35 5.94 -7.33 -3.45
CA TYR A 35 5.31 -8.59 -3.06
C TYR A 35 6.18 -9.52 -2.21
N MET A 36 6.69 -10.62 -2.74
CA MET A 36 7.48 -11.60 -1.97
C MET A 36 8.72 -11.02 -1.30
N ALA A 37 9.31 -9.97 -1.88
CA ALA A 37 10.50 -9.32 -1.30
C ALA A 37 10.26 -8.66 0.06
N ILE A 38 9.00 -8.45 0.46
CA ILE A 38 8.69 -7.92 1.80
C ILE A 38 9.22 -8.81 2.91
N PHE A 39 9.15 -10.13 2.71
CA PHE A 39 9.56 -11.09 3.74
C PHE A 39 11.06 -11.11 3.97
N ASP A 40 11.85 -10.71 2.97
CA ASP A 40 13.31 -10.59 3.07
C ASP A 40 13.77 -9.22 3.57
N LYS A 41 12.89 -8.24 3.59
CA LYS A 41 13.22 -6.83 3.88
C LYS A 41 12.32 -6.17 4.92
N PRO A 42 12.08 -6.79 6.07
CA PRO A 42 11.14 -6.27 7.06
C PRO A 42 11.52 -4.87 7.57
N ALA A 43 12.81 -4.56 7.70
CA ALA A 43 13.27 -3.24 8.13
C ALA A 43 12.89 -2.14 7.11
N THR A 44 12.89 -2.45 5.81
CA THR A 44 12.45 -1.52 4.77
C THR A 44 10.95 -1.28 4.87
N ILE A 45 10.16 -2.32 5.11
CA ILE A 45 8.72 -2.18 5.35
C ILE A 45 8.44 -1.29 6.56
N ALA A 46 9.14 -1.51 7.67
CA ALA A 46 9.00 -0.67 8.86
C ALA A 46 9.33 0.81 8.57
N LEU A 47 10.33 1.07 7.73
CA LEU A 47 10.70 2.44 7.35
C LEU A 47 9.61 3.10 6.52
N GLU A 48 9.08 2.41 5.49
CA GLU A 48 8.00 2.95 4.65
C GLU A 48 6.71 3.16 5.46
N TRP A 49 6.38 2.24 6.37
CA TRP A 49 5.28 2.41 7.32
C TRP A 49 5.44 3.68 8.15
N ARG A 50 6.61 3.91 8.76
CA ARG A 50 6.87 5.08 9.59
C ARG A 50 6.72 6.39 8.82
N LYS A 51 7.20 6.43 7.57
CA LYS A 51 7.04 7.61 6.71
C LYS A 51 5.55 7.91 6.49
N MET A 52 4.78 6.91 6.08
CA MET A 52 3.35 7.03 5.86
C MET A 52 2.63 7.45 7.14
N TYR A 53 2.89 6.77 8.26
CA TYR A 53 2.26 7.04 9.54
C TYR A 53 2.59 8.45 10.06
N TYR A 54 3.82 8.91 9.86
CA TYR A 54 4.22 10.27 10.22
C TYR A 54 3.37 11.32 9.49
N ARG A 55 3.13 11.14 8.21
CA ARG A 55 2.28 12.04 7.40
C ARG A 55 0.80 11.94 7.79
N PHE A 56 0.32 10.73 8.01
CA PHE A 56 -1.01 10.51 8.55
C PHE A 56 -1.25 11.29 9.86
N LYS A 57 -0.31 11.24 10.80
CA LYS A 57 -0.40 11.98 12.08
C LYS A 57 -0.46 13.51 11.90
N GLN A 58 0.12 14.02 10.84
CA GLN A 58 0.07 15.45 10.52
C GLN A 58 -1.27 15.87 9.91
N GLY A 59 -2.15 14.92 9.58
CA GLY A 59 -3.41 15.19 8.90
C GLY A 59 -3.23 15.71 7.47
N VAL A 60 -2.05 15.48 6.87
CA VAL A 60 -1.73 15.92 5.51
C VAL A 60 -1.98 14.78 4.54
N PRO A 61 -2.74 15.00 3.45
CA PRO A 61 -2.91 13.99 2.42
C PRO A 61 -1.56 13.53 1.88
N LEU A 62 -1.40 12.22 1.71
CA LEU A 62 -0.19 11.62 1.18
C LEU A 62 -0.44 11.07 -0.22
N PHE A 63 0.32 11.57 -1.18
CA PHE A 63 0.45 10.95 -2.50
C PHE A 63 1.74 10.13 -2.53
N TYR A 64 1.62 8.84 -2.79
CA TYR A 64 2.77 7.95 -2.92
C TYR A 64 2.73 7.19 -4.24
N HIS A 65 3.90 6.99 -4.82
CA HIS A 65 4.01 6.32 -6.12
C HIS A 65 5.34 5.55 -6.25
N CYS A 66 5.41 4.72 -7.25
CA CYS A 66 6.66 4.13 -7.73
C CYS A 66 6.83 4.42 -9.23
N SER A 67 7.40 3.52 -10.00
CA SER A 67 7.52 3.73 -11.44
C SER A 67 6.18 3.60 -12.19
N ARG A 68 5.35 2.62 -11.81
CA ARG A 68 4.09 2.29 -12.48
C ARG A 68 2.89 2.16 -11.54
N GLY A 69 3.11 2.23 -10.25
CA GLY A 69 2.08 2.01 -9.25
C GLY A 69 1.73 0.54 -8.96
N CYS A 70 2.23 -0.40 -9.73
CA CYS A 70 1.81 -1.79 -9.66
C CYS A 70 2.46 -2.59 -8.53
N ASP A 71 3.79 -2.56 -8.41
CA ASP A 71 4.51 -3.50 -7.56
C ASP A 71 4.78 -2.92 -6.17
N ARG A 72 5.66 -1.94 -6.06
CA ARG A 72 6.03 -1.33 -4.77
C ARG A 72 4.86 -0.62 -4.10
N VAL A 73 4.09 0.14 -4.88
CA VAL A 73 2.87 0.80 -4.41
C VAL A 73 1.81 -0.24 -4.08
N GLY A 74 1.52 -1.17 -5.00
CA GLY A 74 0.55 -2.23 -4.76
C GLY A 74 0.87 -3.04 -3.50
N THR A 75 2.15 -3.33 -3.25
CA THR A 75 2.57 -4.02 -2.03
C THR A 75 2.33 -3.20 -0.76
N LEU A 76 2.67 -1.91 -0.77
CA LEU A 76 2.39 -1.03 0.37
C LEU A 76 0.89 -0.87 0.59
N THR A 77 0.11 -0.70 -0.49
CA THR A 77 -1.35 -0.65 -0.44
C THR A 77 -1.92 -1.95 0.16
N LEU A 78 -1.47 -3.11 -0.29
CA LEU A 78 -1.86 -4.41 0.26
C LEU A 78 -1.66 -4.49 1.79
N LEU A 79 -0.51 -4.01 2.28
CA LEU A 79 -0.23 -4.01 3.73
C LEU A 79 -1.16 -3.05 4.49
N ILE A 80 -1.40 -1.86 3.93
CA ILE A 80 -2.33 -0.86 4.48
C ILE A 80 -3.75 -1.44 4.55
N GLU A 81 -4.27 -1.92 3.44
CA GLU A 81 -5.62 -2.48 3.32
C GLU A 81 -5.79 -3.71 4.20
N GLY A 82 -4.77 -4.56 4.25
CA GLY A 82 -4.77 -5.74 5.10
C GLY A 82 -4.95 -5.42 6.59
N VAL A 83 -4.24 -4.42 7.13
CA VAL A 83 -4.42 -4.02 8.55
C VAL A 83 -5.68 -3.20 8.78
N LEU A 84 -6.26 -2.59 7.76
CA LEU A 84 -7.58 -1.97 7.84
C LEU A 84 -8.72 -2.98 7.84
N GLY A 85 -8.45 -4.22 7.47
CA GLY A 85 -9.43 -5.31 7.47
C GLY A 85 -10.23 -5.43 6.18
N VAL A 86 -9.67 -4.96 5.07
CA VAL A 86 -10.22 -5.17 3.73
C VAL A 86 -10.33 -6.67 3.44
N SER A 87 -11.40 -7.07 2.78
CA SER A 87 -11.63 -8.49 2.49
C SER A 87 -10.59 -9.05 1.53
N GLU A 88 -10.29 -10.35 1.64
CA GLU A 88 -9.35 -11.01 0.72
C GLU A 88 -9.74 -10.83 -0.75
N ASN A 89 -11.04 -10.86 -1.03
CA ASN A 89 -11.52 -10.66 -2.39
C ASN A 89 -11.23 -9.24 -2.90
N ASP A 90 -11.40 -8.23 -2.07
CA ASP A 90 -11.13 -6.83 -2.47
C ASP A 90 -9.63 -6.58 -2.60
N LEU A 91 -8.79 -7.16 -1.73
CA LEU A 91 -7.33 -7.16 -1.89
C LEU A 91 -6.90 -7.79 -3.23
N CYS A 92 -7.56 -8.88 -3.62
CA CYS A 92 -7.32 -9.52 -4.91
C CYS A 92 -7.74 -8.62 -6.08
N LEU A 93 -8.89 -7.96 -5.96
CA LEU A 93 -9.38 -7.04 -7.00
C LEU A 93 -8.43 -5.86 -7.19
N ASP A 94 -7.92 -5.26 -6.10
CA ASP A 94 -6.93 -4.17 -6.19
C ASP A 94 -5.66 -4.64 -6.93
N TYR A 95 -5.16 -5.82 -6.58
CA TYR A 95 -4.04 -6.41 -7.31
C TYR A 95 -4.32 -6.57 -8.81
N GLU A 96 -5.50 -7.11 -9.17
CA GLU A 96 -5.90 -7.34 -10.56
C GLU A 96 -6.09 -6.04 -11.34
N LEU A 97 -6.55 -4.96 -10.67
CA LEU A 97 -6.66 -3.62 -11.26
C LEU A 97 -5.31 -3.07 -11.73
N SER A 98 -4.19 -3.53 -11.17
CA SER A 98 -2.85 -3.20 -11.66
C SER A 98 -2.63 -3.57 -13.12
N SER A 99 -3.45 -4.45 -13.70
CA SER A 99 -3.44 -4.80 -15.13
C SER A 99 -3.66 -3.59 -16.04
N PHE A 100 -4.35 -2.56 -15.56
CA PHE A 100 -4.59 -1.33 -16.32
C PHE A 100 -3.37 -0.40 -16.40
N CYS A 101 -2.31 -0.68 -15.66
CA CYS A 101 -1.07 0.12 -15.70
C CYS A 101 -0.22 -0.11 -16.98
N GLY A 102 -0.66 -0.89 -17.93
CA GLY A 102 -0.08 -1.10 -19.26
C GLY A 102 1.11 -2.07 -19.24
N LYS A 103 1.73 -2.37 -20.29
CA LYS A 103 2.94 -3.09 -20.71
C LYS A 103 3.32 -4.44 -20.08
N ASP A 104 2.93 -4.77 -18.86
CA ASP A 104 3.39 -5.99 -18.18
C ASP A 104 2.37 -7.14 -18.21
N GLY A 105 1.32 -7.01 -19.01
CA GLY A 105 0.28 -8.03 -19.15
C GLY A 105 -0.79 -7.97 -18.06
N LEU A 106 -1.76 -8.86 -18.20
CA LEU A 106 -2.84 -9.02 -17.23
C LEU A 106 -2.30 -9.64 -15.96
N ARG A 107 -2.70 -9.12 -14.82
CA ARG A 107 -2.46 -9.69 -13.50
C ARG A 107 -3.72 -10.42 -13.05
N HIS A 108 -3.57 -11.66 -12.71
CA HIS A 108 -4.64 -12.47 -12.18
C HIS A 108 -4.19 -13.17 -10.91
N ARG A 109 -5.05 -13.20 -9.89
CA ARG A 109 -4.74 -13.75 -8.56
C ARG A 109 -4.24 -15.19 -8.56
N ASN A 110 -4.64 -15.97 -9.53
CA ASN A 110 -4.31 -17.40 -9.67
C ASN A 110 -3.20 -17.66 -10.69
N GLU A 111 -2.68 -16.64 -11.34
CA GLU A 111 -1.58 -16.80 -12.29
C GLU A 111 -0.25 -16.59 -11.59
N ARG A 112 0.60 -17.58 -11.70
CA ARG A 112 2.00 -17.42 -11.35
C ARG A 112 2.63 -16.48 -12.35
N TYR A 113 2.99 -15.32 -11.87
CA TYR A 113 3.75 -14.38 -12.68
C TYR A 113 5.06 -15.02 -13.14
N LEU A 114 5.56 -14.62 -14.32
CA LEU A 114 6.84 -15.10 -14.85
C LEU A 114 8.03 -14.82 -13.90
N HIS A 115 7.84 -13.94 -12.92
CA HIS A 115 8.82 -13.63 -11.88
C HIS A 115 8.26 -14.02 -10.51
N PRO A 116 8.92 -14.91 -9.78
CA PRO A 116 8.43 -15.41 -8.48
C PRO A 116 8.24 -14.30 -7.42
N ASP A 117 8.93 -13.17 -7.58
CA ASP A 117 8.82 -12.04 -6.64
C ASP A 117 7.47 -11.31 -6.73
N TYR A 118 6.70 -11.50 -7.79
CA TYR A 118 5.41 -10.85 -8.02
C TYR A 118 4.21 -11.78 -7.83
N ASP A 119 4.41 -12.92 -7.23
CA ASP A 119 3.36 -13.92 -6.98
C ASP A 119 2.49 -13.47 -5.81
N PHE A 120 1.34 -12.89 -6.13
CA PHE A 120 0.36 -12.45 -5.14
C PHE A 120 -0.19 -13.61 -4.30
N GLU A 121 -0.44 -14.76 -4.92
CA GLU A 121 -0.92 -15.94 -4.20
C GLU A 121 0.09 -16.41 -3.16
N ALA A 122 1.39 -16.39 -3.50
CA ALA A 122 2.46 -16.75 -2.56
C ALA A 122 2.52 -15.77 -1.39
N VAL A 123 2.37 -14.45 -1.63
CA VAL A 123 2.29 -13.46 -0.57
C VAL A 123 1.12 -13.74 0.36
N MET A 124 -0.08 -13.93 -0.19
CA MET A 124 -1.27 -14.21 0.61
C MET A 124 -1.16 -15.52 1.40
N ARG A 125 -0.57 -16.54 0.81
CA ARG A 125 -0.29 -17.83 1.50
C ARG A 125 0.65 -17.62 2.68
N THR A 126 1.71 -16.83 2.50
CA THR A 126 2.67 -16.53 3.56
C THR A 126 2.02 -15.71 4.68
N ILE A 127 1.27 -14.65 4.33
CA ILE A 127 0.52 -13.86 5.33
C ILE A 127 -0.45 -14.74 6.10
N LYS A 128 -1.20 -15.62 5.42
CA LYS A 128 -2.16 -16.53 6.06
C LYS A 128 -1.51 -17.55 6.98
N SER A 129 -0.23 -17.82 6.85
CA SER A 129 0.51 -18.73 7.73
C SER A 129 0.86 -18.11 9.10
N TYR A 130 0.80 -16.77 9.23
CA TYR A 130 1.06 -16.11 10.50
C TYR A 130 -0.08 -16.34 11.52
N PRO A 131 0.24 -16.26 12.83
CA PRO A 131 -0.77 -16.30 13.88
C PRO A 131 -1.83 -15.19 13.73
N GLY A 132 -3.08 -15.53 14.07
CA GLY A 132 -4.22 -14.61 14.07
C GLY A 132 -5.52 -15.32 13.70
N GLU A 133 -6.64 -14.85 14.22
CA GLU A 133 -7.96 -15.39 13.93
C GLU A 133 -8.50 -14.90 12.58
N THR A 134 -8.26 -13.63 12.30
CA THR A 134 -8.69 -12.98 11.06
C THR A 134 -7.50 -12.71 10.13
N LEU A 135 -7.78 -12.46 8.86
CA LEU A 135 -6.76 -12.04 7.90
C LEU A 135 -6.07 -10.73 8.36
N ARG A 136 -6.83 -9.80 8.89
CA ARG A 136 -6.32 -8.55 9.47
C ARG A 136 -5.28 -8.83 10.58
N ASP A 137 -5.58 -9.74 11.50
CA ASP A 137 -4.69 -10.05 12.61
C ASP A 137 -3.36 -10.64 12.12
N LYS A 138 -3.38 -11.38 11.02
CA LYS A 138 -2.20 -11.94 10.37
C LYS A 138 -1.33 -10.87 9.70
N PHE A 139 -1.93 -9.87 9.04
CA PHE A 139 -1.22 -8.70 8.55
C PHE A 139 -0.62 -7.88 9.70
N GLU A 140 -1.38 -7.68 10.77
CA GLU A 140 -0.90 -6.99 11.97
C GLU A 140 0.27 -7.75 12.62
N TYR A 141 0.17 -9.08 12.74
CA TYR A 141 1.27 -9.90 13.23
C TYR A 141 2.54 -9.70 12.41
N TYR A 142 2.43 -9.74 11.08
CA TYR A 142 3.57 -9.50 10.19
C TYR A 142 4.20 -8.12 10.45
N LEU A 143 3.41 -7.06 10.45
CA LEU A 143 3.94 -5.71 10.65
C LEU A 143 4.54 -5.51 12.06
N VAL A 144 3.88 -6.03 13.09
CA VAL A 144 4.34 -5.84 14.48
C VAL A 144 5.49 -6.77 14.83
N ARG A 145 5.36 -8.07 14.57
CA ARG A 145 6.30 -9.08 15.06
C ARG A 145 7.48 -9.31 14.13
N VAL A 146 7.26 -9.17 12.82
CA VAL A 146 8.33 -9.39 11.83
C VAL A 146 8.99 -8.08 11.45
N CYS A 147 8.21 -7.02 11.17
CA CYS A 147 8.75 -5.74 10.74
C CYS A 147 9.12 -4.80 11.91
N GLY A 148 8.60 -5.04 13.12
CA GLY A 148 8.87 -4.18 14.28
C GLY A 148 8.13 -2.84 14.26
N VAL A 149 6.97 -2.79 13.61
CA VAL A 149 6.05 -1.66 13.68
C VAL A 149 5.34 -1.66 15.03
N SER A 150 5.07 -0.49 15.60
CA SER A 150 4.33 -0.39 16.85
C SER A 150 2.86 -0.79 16.67
N ALA A 151 2.35 -1.68 17.51
CA ALA A 151 0.94 -2.04 17.54
C ALA A 151 0.04 -0.81 17.83
N SER A 152 0.50 0.11 18.67
CA SER A 152 -0.24 1.36 18.95
C SER A 152 -0.31 2.29 17.72
N GLU A 153 0.71 2.29 16.87
CA GLU A 153 0.68 3.04 15.61
C GLU A 153 -0.35 2.45 14.64
N ILE A 154 -0.39 1.12 14.52
CA ILE A 154 -1.39 0.44 13.67
C ILE A 154 -2.80 0.71 14.18
N GLU A 155 -3.02 0.62 15.48
CA GLU A 155 -4.34 0.90 16.05
C GLU A 155 -4.77 2.36 15.86
N ALA A 156 -3.89 3.31 16.09
CA ALA A 156 -4.17 4.74 15.86
C ALA A 156 -4.45 5.04 14.39
N PHE A 157 -3.69 4.41 13.48
CA PHE A 157 -3.91 4.52 12.04
C PHE A 157 -5.27 3.98 11.64
N ARG A 158 -5.62 2.78 12.12
CA ARG A 158 -6.92 2.15 11.86
C ARG A 158 -8.08 3.02 12.33
N LYS A 159 -8.02 3.54 13.56
CA LYS A 159 -9.04 4.43 14.11
C LYS A 159 -9.23 5.72 13.32
N GLY A 160 -8.18 6.23 12.73
CA GLY A 160 -8.26 7.46 11.94
C GLY A 160 -8.66 7.23 10.47
N MET A 161 -8.40 6.05 9.92
CA MET A 161 -8.73 5.72 8.53
C MET A 161 -10.14 5.14 8.37
N ILE A 162 -10.62 4.42 9.38
CA ILE A 162 -11.98 3.85 9.35
C ILE A 162 -12.91 4.82 10.07
N VAL A 163 -13.72 5.52 9.31
CA VAL A 163 -14.77 6.39 9.84
C VAL A 163 -16.05 5.57 9.92
N PRO A 164 -16.58 5.30 11.12
CA PRO A 164 -17.86 4.61 11.25
C PRO A 164 -18.97 5.46 10.64
N ASP A 165 -19.83 4.84 9.85
CA ASP A 165 -21.13 5.37 9.45
C ASP A 165 -21.16 6.67 8.63
N VAL A 166 -20.17 6.95 7.84
CA VAL A 166 -20.32 7.97 6.81
C VAL A 166 -21.11 7.34 5.66
N HIS A 167 -22.39 7.66 5.56
CA HIS A 167 -23.19 7.39 4.36
C HIS A 167 -22.63 8.22 3.20
N TRP A 168 -21.50 7.79 2.65
CA TRP A 168 -20.97 8.38 1.44
C TRP A 168 -21.93 8.05 0.29
N ARG A 169 -22.72 9.03 -0.09
CA ARG A 169 -23.45 9.00 -1.37
C ARG A 169 -22.69 9.89 -2.33
N PRO A 170 -22.13 9.31 -3.42
CA PRO A 170 -21.57 10.15 -4.46
C PRO A 170 -22.68 11.05 -4.97
N GLU A 171 -22.50 12.35 -4.88
CA GLU A 171 -23.39 13.29 -5.58
C GLU A 171 -23.31 12.94 -7.07
N ARG A 172 -24.43 12.52 -7.64
CA ARG A 172 -24.47 12.32 -9.10
C ARG A 172 -24.19 13.68 -9.73
N PRO A 173 -23.24 13.76 -10.70
CA PRO A 173 -23.06 15.00 -11.43
C PRO A 173 -24.39 15.41 -12.01
N LYS A 174 -24.82 16.62 -11.71
CA LYS A 174 -26.02 17.22 -12.34
C LYS A 174 -25.75 17.23 -13.84
N ARG A 175 -26.61 16.54 -14.58
CA ARG A 175 -26.59 16.55 -16.05
C ARG A 175 -26.95 17.94 -16.59
#